data_bd851649f216b3e7af6679a51e50ac40
#
_entry.id   bd851649f216b3e7af6679a51e50ac40
#
_cell.length_a   1.000
_cell.length_b   1.000
_cell.length_c   1.000
_cell.angle_alpha   90.00
_cell.angle_beta   90.00
_cell.angle_gamma   90.00
#
_symmetry.space_group_name_H-M   'P 1'
#
loop_
_entity.id
_entity.type
_entity.pdbx_description
1 polymer ?
#
loop_
_entity_poly.entity_id
_entity_poly.type
_entity_poly.pdbx_seq_one_letter_code
_entity_poly.pdbx_strand_id
1 'polypeptide(L)'
;MMTATATRTNRIPTLENGAAQLLLEIADGDVDMDRIVQLVQISPSIAAKLLSTANSAWSNPVRPVTSVTDACSRLGLNVVRTTTIALAIGQSFDPKRCPAFDAERFWCTSILASRLASELAPRFGVDPNTAATAALLNNIGMLWLADSMPEAMSAAFDCATADDGGNLSECLRESCGMDRREASQLLFSAWRLPEALTGAGADPQSPQRLIIDVAETMATEIYAETALDDATCAEDDNATTTVYTKISGELEKTQELAAILF
;
A
#
# COMPACT_ATOMS: atom_id res chain seq x y z
N MET A 1 30.92 -23.20 -15.45
CA MET A 1 31.48 -22.47 -14.31
C MET A 1 30.28 -21.88 -13.55
N MET A 2 29.87 -22.54 -12.48
CA MET A 2 28.78 -22.08 -11.63
C MET A 2 29.28 -20.93 -10.78
N THR A 3 28.83 -19.73 -11.05
CA THR A 3 29.09 -18.57 -10.21
C THR A 3 28.33 -18.75 -8.90
N ALA A 4 29.05 -18.72 -7.80
CA ALA A 4 28.57 -18.78 -6.45
C ALA A 4 27.61 -17.61 -6.21
N THR A 5 26.31 -17.88 -6.27
CA THR A 5 25.28 -16.97 -5.80
C THR A 5 25.46 -16.85 -4.28
N ALA A 6 25.97 -15.71 -3.86
CA ALA A 6 26.14 -15.38 -2.46
C ALA A 6 24.80 -15.54 -1.74
N THR A 7 24.74 -16.51 -0.87
CA THR A 7 23.64 -16.73 0.07
C THR A 7 23.64 -15.56 1.07
N ARG A 8 23.19 -14.40 0.63
CA ARG A 8 22.78 -13.35 1.56
C ARG A 8 21.46 -13.83 2.15
N THR A 9 21.50 -14.17 3.39
CA THR A 9 20.34 -14.53 4.20
C THR A 9 19.30 -13.44 4.00
N ASN A 10 18.25 -13.77 3.26
CA ASN A 10 17.10 -12.89 3.00
C ASN A 10 16.33 -12.75 4.34
N ARG A 11 16.87 -11.91 5.23
CA ARG A 11 16.36 -11.75 6.58
C ARG A 11 15.07 -10.96 6.46
N ILE A 12 13.96 -11.64 6.66
CA ILE A 12 12.66 -10.97 6.77
C ILE A 12 12.75 -9.97 7.93
N PRO A 13 12.49 -8.68 7.70
CA PRO A 13 12.55 -7.68 8.75
C PRO A 13 11.50 -7.98 9.81
N THR A 14 11.89 -7.87 11.06
CA THR A 14 10.95 -7.89 12.17
C THR A 14 10.34 -6.51 12.29
N LEU A 15 9.01 -6.43 12.27
CA LEU A 15 8.34 -5.19 12.68
C LEU A 15 8.77 -4.86 14.12
N GLU A 16 9.12 -3.61 14.38
CA GLU A 16 9.32 -3.16 15.74
C GLU A 16 8.10 -3.51 16.59
N ASN A 17 8.31 -3.92 17.84
CA ASN A 17 7.22 -4.45 18.68
C ASN A 17 5.97 -3.55 18.74
N GLY A 18 6.14 -2.22 18.67
CA GLY A 18 5.05 -1.27 18.60
C GLY A 18 4.32 -1.25 17.24
N ALA A 19 5.05 -1.42 16.14
CA ALA A 19 4.48 -1.38 14.78
C ALA A 19 3.61 -2.62 14.50
N ALA A 20 4.03 -3.80 14.95
CA ALA A 20 3.23 -5.03 14.79
C ALA A 20 1.91 -4.94 15.57
N GLN A 21 1.96 -4.49 16.82
CA GLN A 21 0.75 -4.31 17.63
C GLN A 21 -0.17 -3.25 17.04
N LEU A 22 0.38 -2.12 16.63
CA LEU A 22 -0.35 -1.02 16.00
C LEU A 22 -1.04 -1.49 14.71
N LEU A 23 -0.32 -2.26 13.88
CA LEU A 23 -0.87 -2.80 12.64
C LEU A 23 -2.04 -3.75 12.91
N LEU A 24 -1.91 -4.67 13.87
CA LEU A 24 -2.96 -5.60 14.22
C LEU A 24 -4.19 -4.90 14.80
N GLU A 25 -4.01 -3.93 15.68
CA GLU A 25 -5.12 -3.19 16.28
C GLU A 25 -5.80 -2.26 15.27
N ILE A 26 -5.04 -1.53 14.44
CA ILE A 26 -5.63 -0.62 13.43
C ILE A 26 -6.30 -1.38 12.28
N ALA A 27 -5.79 -2.56 11.97
CA ALA A 27 -6.38 -3.42 10.93
C ALA A 27 -7.68 -4.10 11.37
N ASP A 28 -7.95 -4.14 12.68
CA ASP A 28 -9.26 -4.51 13.21
C ASP A 28 -10.29 -3.42 12.84
N GLY A 29 -11.32 -3.79 12.08
CA GLY A 29 -12.30 -2.86 11.53
C GLY A 29 -13.06 -2.03 12.58
N ASP A 30 -13.12 -2.51 13.83
CA ASP A 30 -13.87 -1.90 14.93
C ASP A 30 -13.08 -0.83 15.72
N VAL A 31 -11.82 -0.53 15.33
CA VAL A 31 -11.03 0.48 16.02
C VAL A 31 -11.60 1.89 15.81
N ASP A 32 -11.93 2.56 16.88
CA ASP A 32 -12.38 3.95 16.91
C ASP A 32 -11.21 4.97 16.85
N MET A 33 -11.56 6.24 16.63
CA MET A 33 -10.61 7.33 16.52
C MET A 33 -9.79 7.51 17.81
N ASP A 34 -10.39 7.36 18.97
CA ASP A 34 -9.71 7.59 20.25
C ASP A 34 -8.63 6.55 20.47
N ARG A 35 -8.89 5.29 20.10
CA ARG A 35 -7.90 4.23 20.17
C ARG A 35 -6.75 4.44 19.20
N ILE A 36 -7.05 4.87 17.96
CA ILE A 36 -6.00 5.20 16.97
C ILE A 36 -5.13 6.36 17.48
N VAL A 37 -5.73 7.40 18.04
CA VAL A 37 -4.98 8.53 18.64
C VAL A 37 -4.01 8.04 19.72
N GLN A 38 -4.46 7.15 20.61
CA GLN A 38 -3.60 6.55 21.63
C GLN A 38 -2.43 5.78 21.02
N LEU A 39 -2.68 4.97 20.01
CA LEU A 39 -1.66 4.18 19.30
C LEU A 39 -0.64 5.07 18.58
N VAL A 40 -1.11 6.12 17.92
CA VAL A 40 -0.25 7.10 17.25
C VAL A 40 0.65 7.84 18.27
N GLN A 41 0.11 8.21 19.44
CA GLN A 41 0.87 8.91 20.48
C GLN A 41 2.05 8.09 21.05
N ILE A 42 1.99 6.75 20.95
CA ILE A 42 3.08 5.86 21.39
C ILE A 42 4.27 5.93 20.41
N SER A 43 4.05 6.32 19.15
CA SER A 43 5.08 6.43 18.11
C SER A 43 5.35 7.90 17.73
N PRO A 44 6.40 8.54 18.29
CA PRO A 44 6.71 9.94 18.02
C PRO A 44 6.93 10.25 16.52
N SER A 45 7.50 9.31 15.77
CA SER A 45 7.73 9.47 14.33
C SER A 45 6.42 9.52 13.54
N ILE A 46 5.46 8.64 13.84
CA ILE A 46 4.13 8.62 13.24
C ILE A 46 3.35 9.88 13.64
N ALA A 47 3.38 10.24 14.91
CA ALA A 47 2.71 11.45 15.41
C ALA A 47 3.24 12.72 14.70
N ALA A 48 4.56 12.86 14.55
CA ALA A 48 5.18 13.99 13.85
C ALA A 48 4.76 14.04 12.37
N LYS A 49 4.70 12.90 11.68
CA LYS A 49 4.27 12.81 10.29
C LYS A 49 2.80 13.18 10.13
N LEU A 50 1.90 12.68 10.99
CA LEU A 50 0.48 13.04 10.97
C LEU A 50 0.27 14.53 11.26
N LEU A 51 0.99 15.12 12.20
CA LEU A 51 0.98 16.57 12.45
C LEU A 51 1.48 17.35 11.24
N SER A 52 2.55 16.92 10.60
CA SER A 52 3.06 17.52 9.36
C SER A 52 2.01 17.45 8.25
N THR A 53 1.38 16.30 8.04
CA THR A 53 0.32 16.10 7.06
C THR A 53 -0.89 17.00 7.33
N ALA A 54 -1.33 17.10 8.58
CA ALA A 54 -2.44 17.96 8.99
C ALA A 54 -2.15 19.46 8.80
N ASN A 55 -0.88 19.85 8.77
CA ASN A 55 -0.42 21.23 8.54
C ASN A 55 0.05 21.50 7.11
N SER A 56 0.02 20.51 6.24
CA SER A 56 0.44 20.66 4.85
C SER A 56 -0.59 21.39 4.00
N ALA A 57 -0.19 21.80 2.78
CA ALA A 57 -1.07 22.37 1.77
C ALA A 57 -2.21 21.42 1.42
N TRP A 58 -1.97 20.10 1.44
CA TRP A 58 -2.98 19.08 1.24
C TRP A 58 -4.18 19.20 2.20
N SER A 59 -3.91 19.44 3.48
CA SER A 59 -4.96 19.62 4.49
C SER A 59 -5.49 21.07 4.56
N ASN A 60 -4.69 22.03 4.13
CA ASN A 60 -4.99 23.48 4.08
C ASN A 60 -5.65 24.00 5.38
N PRO A 61 -4.98 23.95 6.55
CA PRO A 61 -5.58 24.35 7.80
C PRO A 61 -5.68 25.87 7.91
N VAL A 62 -6.81 26.37 8.43
CA VAL A 62 -7.00 27.81 8.72
C VAL A 62 -6.08 28.29 9.85
N ARG A 63 -5.75 27.40 10.77
CA ARG A 63 -4.84 27.61 11.91
C ARG A 63 -3.92 26.40 12.07
N PRO A 64 -2.67 26.59 12.54
CA PRO A 64 -1.78 25.49 12.80
C PRO A 64 -2.39 24.45 13.74
N VAL A 65 -2.29 23.19 13.36
CA VAL A 65 -2.71 22.04 14.15
C VAL A 65 -1.53 21.64 15.04
N THR A 66 -1.73 21.63 16.37
CA THR A 66 -0.66 21.44 17.34
C THR A 66 -0.82 20.17 18.18
N SER A 67 -1.97 19.48 18.10
CA SER A 67 -2.20 18.24 18.81
C SER A 67 -2.44 17.08 17.85
N VAL A 68 -2.06 15.85 18.26
CA VAL A 68 -2.32 14.62 17.51
C VAL A 68 -3.82 14.39 17.36
N THR A 69 -4.60 14.67 18.41
CA THR A 69 -6.07 14.51 18.38
C THR A 69 -6.70 15.42 17.33
N ASP A 70 -6.29 16.70 17.26
CA ASP A 70 -6.80 17.63 16.26
C ASP A 70 -6.33 17.23 14.85
N ALA A 71 -5.08 16.74 14.71
CA ALA A 71 -4.57 16.22 13.46
C ALA A 71 -5.42 15.03 12.96
N CYS A 72 -5.67 14.04 13.83
CA CYS A 72 -6.48 12.87 13.48
C CYS A 72 -7.93 13.26 13.15
N SER A 73 -8.54 14.14 13.94
CA SER A 73 -9.91 14.62 13.67
C SER A 73 -10.01 15.36 12.33
N ARG A 74 -8.98 16.14 11.98
CA ARG A 74 -8.95 16.88 10.74
C ARG A 74 -8.72 15.99 9.52
N LEU A 75 -7.80 15.04 9.61
CA LEU A 75 -7.48 14.11 8.52
C LEU A 75 -8.58 13.08 8.28
N GLY A 76 -9.32 12.75 9.32
CA GLY A 76 -10.37 11.73 9.31
C GLY A 76 -9.82 10.31 9.48
N LEU A 77 -10.70 9.42 9.96
CA LEU A 77 -10.36 8.07 10.38
C LEU A 77 -9.63 7.26 9.29
N ASN A 78 -10.13 7.29 8.05
CA ASN A 78 -9.58 6.49 6.96
C ASN A 78 -8.17 6.94 6.57
N VAL A 79 -7.93 8.26 6.49
CA VAL A 79 -6.60 8.80 6.18
C VAL A 79 -5.62 8.48 7.29
N VAL A 80 -6.02 8.67 8.55
CA VAL A 80 -5.16 8.38 9.70
C VAL A 80 -4.82 6.90 9.76
N ARG A 81 -5.78 6.01 9.57
CA ARG A 81 -5.58 4.55 9.54
C ARG A 81 -4.59 4.16 8.45
N THR A 82 -4.87 4.52 7.20
CA THR A 82 -4.02 4.20 6.04
C THR A 82 -2.60 4.73 6.21
N THR A 83 -2.47 6.01 6.60
CA THR A 83 -1.18 6.67 6.84
C THR A 83 -0.39 5.99 7.96
N THR A 84 -1.05 5.67 9.06
CA THR A 84 -0.40 5.05 10.21
C THR A 84 0.13 3.65 9.87
N ILE A 85 -0.65 2.84 9.15
CA ILE A 85 -0.22 1.52 8.66
C ILE A 85 0.96 1.66 7.71
N ALA A 86 0.85 2.55 6.72
CA ALA A 86 1.89 2.78 5.73
C ALA A 86 3.22 3.21 6.37
N LEU A 87 3.17 4.15 7.34
CA LEU A 87 4.35 4.60 8.08
C LEU A 87 4.95 3.52 8.96
N ALA A 88 4.11 2.76 9.69
CA ALA A 88 4.58 1.69 10.57
C ALA A 88 5.36 0.62 9.80
N ILE A 89 4.91 0.29 8.60
CA ILE A 89 5.55 -0.69 7.73
C ILE A 89 6.74 -0.07 6.98
N GLY A 90 6.54 1.12 6.41
CA GLY A 90 7.56 1.79 5.60
C GLY A 90 8.88 2.03 6.34
N GLN A 91 8.81 2.26 7.67
CA GLN A 91 10.01 2.41 8.51
C GLN A 91 10.87 1.14 8.61
N SER A 92 10.32 -0.02 8.25
CA SER A 92 11.05 -1.31 8.30
C SER A 92 11.92 -1.56 7.07
N PHE A 93 11.83 -0.72 6.03
CA PHE A 93 12.51 -0.87 4.76
C PHE A 93 13.23 0.41 4.34
N ASP A 94 14.36 0.24 3.64
CA ASP A 94 15.06 1.34 2.96
C ASP A 94 15.00 1.16 1.43
N PRO A 95 13.93 1.63 0.78
CA PRO A 95 13.77 1.48 -0.67
C PRO A 95 14.81 2.27 -1.49
N LYS A 96 15.50 3.25 -0.88
CA LYS A 96 16.59 4.01 -1.54
C LYS A 96 17.79 3.15 -1.92
N ARG A 97 17.88 1.93 -1.37
CA ARG A 97 18.89 0.95 -1.78
C ARG A 97 18.71 0.46 -3.20
N CYS A 98 17.50 0.53 -3.76
CA CYS A 98 17.17 0.22 -5.14
C CYS A 98 16.79 1.52 -5.88
N PRO A 99 17.71 2.21 -6.57
CA PRO A 99 17.41 3.46 -7.29
C PRO A 99 16.38 3.32 -8.42
N ALA A 100 16.21 2.11 -8.95
CA ALA A 100 15.18 1.81 -9.95
C ALA A 100 13.76 1.70 -9.35
N PHE A 101 13.64 1.60 -8.02
CA PHE A 101 12.35 1.49 -7.35
C PHE A 101 11.80 2.88 -7.01
N ASP A 102 10.69 3.24 -7.62
CA ASP A 102 9.96 4.47 -7.35
C ASP A 102 9.06 4.29 -6.11
N ALA A 103 9.57 4.68 -4.94
CA ALA A 103 8.87 4.57 -3.68
C ALA A 103 7.64 5.50 -3.60
N GLU A 104 7.69 6.69 -4.21
CA GLU A 104 6.58 7.63 -4.23
C GLU A 104 5.42 7.06 -5.04
N ARG A 105 5.70 6.56 -6.24
CA ARG A 105 4.72 5.86 -7.07
C ARG A 105 4.11 4.67 -6.34
N PHE A 106 4.95 3.84 -5.71
CA PHE A 106 4.51 2.68 -4.95
C PHE A 106 3.50 3.05 -3.86
N TRP A 107 3.81 4.05 -3.04
CA TRP A 107 2.91 4.47 -1.97
C TRP A 107 1.66 5.17 -2.48
N CYS A 108 1.79 6.01 -3.51
CA CYS A 108 0.64 6.65 -4.13
C CYS A 108 -0.35 5.61 -4.67
N THR A 109 0.11 4.65 -5.46
CA THR A 109 -0.75 3.59 -6.00
C THR A 109 -1.33 2.69 -4.90
N SER A 110 -0.57 2.38 -3.85
CA SER A 110 -1.06 1.60 -2.71
C SER A 110 -2.17 2.33 -1.93
N ILE A 111 -2.03 3.64 -1.72
CA ILE A 111 -3.05 4.48 -1.06
C ILE A 111 -4.31 4.59 -1.95
N LEU A 112 -4.14 4.81 -3.25
CA LEU A 112 -5.27 4.82 -4.20
C LEU A 112 -6.01 3.48 -4.20
N ALA A 113 -5.29 2.36 -4.29
CA ALA A 113 -5.87 1.01 -4.24
C ALA A 113 -6.64 0.77 -2.94
N SER A 114 -6.09 1.19 -1.80
CA SER A 114 -6.75 1.11 -0.50
C SER A 114 -8.11 1.85 -0.49
N ARG A 115 -8.15 3.05 -1.06
CA ARG A 115 -9.39 3.85 -1.13
C ARG A 115 -10.42 3.25 -2.09
N LEU A 116 -9.97 2.82 -3.27
CA LEU A 116 -10.82 2.13 -4.24
C LEU A 116 -11.42 0.85 -3.65
N ALA A 117 -10.60 0.03 -3.00
CA ALA A 117 -11.06 -1.19 -2.35
C ALA A 117 -12.11 -0.91 -1.26
N SER A 118 -11.93 0.13 -0.45
CA SER A 118 -12.91 0.54 0.57
C SER A 118 -14.25 0.94 -0.03
N GLU A 119 -14.25 1.69 -1.12
CA GLU A 119 -15.48 2.14 -1.80
C GLU A 119 -16.20 1.00 -2.55
N LEU A 120 -15.45 0.03 -3.07
CA LEU A 120 -16.00 -1.12 -3.79
C LEU A 120 -16.53 -2.22 -2.85
N ALA A 121 -15.91 -2.40 -1.68
CA ALA A 121 -16.13 -3.51 -0.77
C ALA A 121 -17.61 -3.80 -0.39
N PRO A 122 -18.46 -2.77 -0.11
CA PRO A 122 -19.86 -3.02 0.27
C PRO A 122 -20.66 -3.77 -0.78
N ARG A 123 -20.33 -3.64 -2.07
CA ARG A 123 -21.01 -4.32 -3.16
C ARG A 123 -20.76 -5.82 -3.20
N PHE A 124 -19.62 -6.23 -2.66
CA PHE A 124 -19.20 -7.62 -2.62
C PHE A 124 -19.42 -8.25 -1.24
N GLY A 125 -20.07 -7.52 -0.32
CA GLY A 125 -20.32 -7.99 1.04
C GLY A 125 -19.05 -8.14 1.89
N VAL A 126 -17.99 -7.39 1.55
CA VAL A 126 -16.71 -7.35 2.27
C VAL A 126 -16.68 -6.11 3.16
N ASP A 127 -16.04 -6.23 4.32
CA ASP A 127 -15.85 -5.07 5.21
C ASP A 127 -14.91 -4.04 4.55
N PRO A 128 -15.32 -2.76 4.46
CA PRO A 128 -14.54 -1.72 3.79
C PRO A 128 -13.16 -1.48 4.40
N ASN A 129 -13.01 -1.60 5.72
CA ASN A 129 -11.73 -1.38 6.40
C ASN A 129 -10.76 -2.52 6.15
N THR A 130 -11.28 -3.75 6.17
CA THR A 130 -10.52 -4.97 5.83
C THR A 130 -10.05 -4.92 4.38
N ALA A 131 -10.93 -4.57 3.44
CA ALA A 131 -10.59 -4.44 2.02
C ALA A 131 -9.53 -3.35 1.79
N ALA A 132 -9.69 -2.18 2.42
CA ALA A 132 -8.74 -1.08 2.33
C ALA A 132 -7.35 -1.48 2.84
N THR A 133 -7.29 -2.14 4.00
CA THR A 133 -6.04 -2.58 4.59
C THR A 133 -5.37 -3.66 3.74
N ALA A 134 -6.13 -4.64 3.26
CA ALA A 134 -5.62 -5.70 2.40
C ALA A 134 -5.07 -5.15 1.08
N ALA A 135 -5.75 -4.20 0.45
CA ALA A 135 -5.26 -3.55 -0.78
C ALA A 135 -4.00 -2.72 -0.53
N LEU A 136 -3.93 -1.97 0.58
CA LEU A 136 -2.73 -1.21 0.96
C LEU A 136 -1.50 -2.10 1.09
N LEU A 137 -1.69 -3.30 1.65
CA LEU A 137 -0.60 -4.23 1.94
C LEU A 137 -0.28 -5.19 0.79
N ASN A 138 -1.12 -5.28 -0.24
CA ASN A 138 -1.04 -6.31 -1.28
C ASN A 138 0.35 -6.46 -1.91
N ASN A 139 1.03 -5.36 -2.14
CA ASN A 139 2.34 -5.32 -2.82
C ASN A 139 3.52 -4.99 -1.90
N ILE A 140 3.35 -5.09 -0.58
CA ILE A 140 4.39 -4.70 0.39
C ILE A 140 5.71 -5.46 0.19
N GLY A 141 5.65 -6.65 -0.40
CA GLY A 141 6.82 -7.45 -0.78
C GLY A 141 7.77 -6.71 -1.71
N MET A 142 7.29 -5.75 -2.51
CA MET A 142 8.14 -4.93 -3.38
C MET A 142 9.12 -4.06 -2.57
N LEU A 143 8.69 -3.50 -1.42
CA LEU A 143 9.58 -2.75 -0.52
C LEU A 143 10.69 -3.65 0.04
N TRP A 144 10.32 -4.87 0.43
CA TRP A 144 11.29 -5.84 0.93
C TRP A 144 12.29 -6.29 -0.14
N LEU A 145 11.83 -6.55 -1.37
CA LEU A 145 12.71 -6.88 -2.48
C LEU A 145 13.64 -5.72 -2.84
N ALA A 146 13.14 -4.49 -2.86
CA ALA A 146 13.93 -3.29 -3.11
C ALA A 146 15.02 -3.07 -2.04
N ASP A 147 14.72 -3.33 -0.77
CA ASP A 147 15.68 -3.21 0.34
C ASP A 147 16.68 -4.37 0.39
N SER A 148 16.20 -5.62 0.24
CA SER A 148 17.02 -6.83 0.47
C SER A 148 17.75 -7.33 -0.77
N MET A 149 17.21 -7.06 -1.97
CA MET A 149 17.71 -7.57 -3.26
C MET A 149 17.76 -6.47 -4.34
N PRO A 150 18.38 -5.29 -4.08
CA PRO A 150 18.28 -4.12 -4.95
C PRO A 150 18.78 -4.36 -6.38
N GLU A 151 19.87 -5.13 -6.57
CA GLU A 151 20.39 -5.42 -7.90
C GLU A 151 19.47 -6.35 -8.70
N ALA A 152 18.91 -7.38 -8.05
CA ALA A 152 17.94 -8.29 -8.67
C ALA A 152 16.63 -7.58 -9.01
N MET A 153 16.17 -6.70 -8.11
CA MET A 153 14.98 -5.87 -8.32
C MET A 153 15.16 -4.92 -9.52
N SER A 154 16.34 -4.27 -9.64
CA SER A 154 16.67 -3.43 -10.79
C SER A 154 16.66 -4.22 -12.09
N ALA A 155 17.27 -5.42 -12.10
CA ALA A 155 17.26 -6.30 -13.28
C ALA A 155 15.84 -6.73 -13.67
N ALA A 156 14.93 -6.93 -12.69
CA ALA A 156 13.53 -7.24 -12.97
C ALA A 156 12.80 -6.06 -13.63
N PHE A 157 13.08 -4.82 -13.23
CA PHE A 157 12.52 -3.65 -13.88
C PHE A 157 13.05 -3.45 -15.29
N ASP A 158 14.35 -3.64 -15.50
CA ASP A 158 14.95 -3.58 -16.82
C ASP A 158 14.33 -4.63 -17.77
N CYS A 159 14.11 -5.85 -17.27
CA CYS A 159 13.42 -6.92 -17.99
C CYS A 159 11.99 -6.51 -18.37
N ALA A 160 11.23 -5.95 -17.43
CA ALA A 160 9.83 -5.58 -17.65
C ALA A 160 9.65 -4.37 -18.60
N THR A 161 10.69 -3.54 -18.75
CA THR A 161 10.67 -2.35 -19.62
C THR A 161 11.33 -2.59 -20.98
N ALA A 162 11.88 -3.78 -21.23
CA ALA A 162 12.47 -4.16 -22.52
C ALA A 162 11.41 -4.17 -23.63
N ASP A 163 11.84 -3.98 -24.89
CA ASP A 163 10.95 -3.84 -26.06
C ASP A 163 9.99 -5.02 -26.27
N ASP A 164 10.35 -6.22 -25.80
CA ASP A 164 9.49 -7.42 -25.81
C ASP A 164 8.55 -7.51 -24.60
N GLY A 165 8.53 -6.52 -23.71
CA GLY A 165 7.56 -6.28 -22.65
C GLY A 165 7.28 -7.47 -21.73
N GLY A 166 8.24 -7.89 -20.91
CA GLY A 166 8.03 -8.96 -19.92
C GLY A 166 7.00 -8.56 -18.85
N ASN A 167 6.22 -9.53 -18.38
CA ASN A 167 5.38 -9.32 -17.21
C ASN A 167 6.26 -9.13 -15.97
N LEU A 168 6.10 -8.02 -15.24
CA LEU A 168 6.93 -7.70 -14.06
C LEU A 168 6.96 -8.86 -13.05
N SER A 169 5.86 -9.60 -12.86
CA SER A 169 5.83 -10.73 -11.93
C SER A 169 6.73 -11.88 -12.40
N GLU A 170 6.82 -12.13 -13.71
CA GLU A 170 7.74 -13.13 -14.29
C GLU A 170 9.18 -12.67 -14.17
N CYS A 171 9.48 -11.42 -14.52
CA CYS A 171 10.83 -10.85 -14.37
C CYS A 171 11.31 -10.87 -12.91
N LEU A 172 10.40 -10.63 -11.94
CA LEU A 172 10.73 -10.76 -10.51
C LEU A 172 11.02 -12.20 -10.11
N ARG A 173 10.25 -13.19 -10.60
CA ARG A 173 10.54 -14.61 -10.33
C ARG A 173 11.89 -15.03 -10.90
N GLU A 174 12.25 -14.59 -12.09
CA GLU A 174 13.55 -14.89 -12.71
C GLU A 174 14.71 -14.24 -11.97
N SER A 175 14.58 -12.97 -11.59
CA SER A 175 15.67 -12.21 -10.99
C SER A 175 15.77 -12.36 -9.47
N CYS A 176 14.62 -12.36 -8.76
CA CYS A 176 14.55 -12.40 -7.30
C CYS A 176 14.19 -13.79 -6.74
N GLY A 177 13.75 -14.74 -7.61
CA GLY A 177 13.30 -16.07 -7.19
C GLY A 177 11.87 -16.12 -6.68
N MET A 178 11.15 -14.99 -6.68
CA MET A 178 9.75 -14.87 -6.26
C MET A 178 9.12 -13.61 -6.85
N ASP A 179 7.79 -13.63 -7.00
CA ASP A 179 7.06 -12.43 -7.41
C ASP A 179 6.65 -11.55 -6.21
N ARG A 180 6.04 -10.40 -6.52
CA ARG A 180 5.59 -9.42 -5.51
C ARG A 180 4.61 -9.98 -4.49
N ARG A 181 3.70 -10.89 -4.92
CA ARG A 181 2.70 -11.51 -4.05
C ARG A 181 3.33 -12.56 -3.15
N GLU A 182 4.19 -13.41 -3.70
CA GLU A 182 4.95 -14.40 -2.94
C GLU A 182 5.81 -13.72 -1.87
N ALA A 183 6.48 -12.62 -2.21
CA ALA A 183 7.24 -11.80 -1.27
C ALA A 183 6.36 -11.21 -0.16
N SER A 184 5.17 -10.68 -0.51
CA SER A 184 4.22 -10.16 0.48
C SER A 184 3.70 -11.26 1.40
N GLN A 185 3.41 -12.45 0.88
CA GLN A 185 2.95 -13.59 1.68
C GLN A 185 3.99 -14.07 2.70
N LEU A 186 5.27 -14.05 2.32
CA LEU A 186 6.36 -14.38 3.25
C LEU A 186 6.42 -13.38 4.41
N LEU A 187 6.27 -12.08 4.12
CA LEU A 187 6.21 -11.03 5.15
C LEU A 187 5.00 -11.23 6.07
N PHE A 188 3.80 -11.44 5.49
CA PHE A 188 2.58 -11.64 6.25
C PHE A 188 2.66 -12.84 7.19
N SER A 189 3.20 -13.96 6.70
CA SER A 189 3.41 -15.16 7.49
C SER A 189 4.38 -14.91 8.64
N ALA A 190 5.49 -14.22 8.38
CA ALA A 190 6.49 -13.90 9.39
C ALA A 190 5.96 -12.91 10.45
N TRP A 191 5.13 -11.97 10.05
CA TRP A 191 4.50 -11.00 10.93
C TRP A 191 3.22 -11.52 11.59
N ARG A 192 2.79 -12.73 11.25
CA ARG A 192 1.57 -13.39 11.76
C ARG A 192 0.31 -12.55 11.56
N LEU A 193 0.22 -11.89 10.40
CA LEU A 193 -0.97 -11.10 10.07
C LEU A 193 -2.17 -12.02 9.81
N PRO A 194 -3.39 -11.61 10.21
CA PRO A 194 -4.61 -12.34 9.93
C PRO A 194 -4.81 -12.56 8.42
N GLU A 195 -5.30 -13.74 8.05
CA GLU A 195 -5.56 -14.10 6.65
C GLU A 195 -6.52 -13.12 5.96
N ALA A 196 -7.49 -12.60 6.69
CA ALA A 196 -8.41 -11.58 6.21
C ALA A 196 -7.72 -10.29 5.71
N LEU A 197 -6.52 -9.97 6.23
CA LEU A 197 -5.76 -8.78 5.81
C LEU A 197 -4.81 -9.07 4.67
N THR A 198 -4.46 -10.31 4.47
CA THR A 198 -3.40 -10.67 3.53
C THR A 198 -3.92 -10.98 2.13
N GLY A 199 -5.21 -11.29 2.02
CA GLY A 199 -5.79 -11.81 0.76
C GLY A 199 -5.04 -13.05 0.21
N ALA A 200 -4.09 -13.58 1.00
CA ALA A 200 -3.06 -14.50 0.54
C ALA A 200 -3.55 -15.96 0.48
N GLY A 201 -4.48 -16.32 1.37
CA GLY A 201 -5.09 -17.65 1.38
C GLY A 201 -6.41 -17.70 0.64
N ALA A 202 -6.90 -16.55 0.19
CA ALA A 202 -8.18 -16.48 -0.48
C ALA A 202 -8.09 -17.16 -1.85
N ASP A 203 -9.09 -17.98 -2.14
CA ASP A 203 -9.40 -18.41 -3.49
C ASP A 203 -9.23 -17.22 -4.45
N PRO A 204 -8.50 -17.36 -5.57
CA PRO A 204 -8.37 -16.30 -6.57
C PRO A 204 -9.70 -15.68 -7.01
N GLN A 205 -10.80 -16.41 -6.84
CA GLN A 205 -12.16 -15.97 -7.12
C GLN A 205 -12.91 -15.44 -5.88
N SER A 206 -12.26 -15.32 -4.74
CA SER A 206 -12.91 -14.74 -3.56
C SER A 206 -13.26 -13.27 -3.80
N PRO A 207 -14.40 -12.79 -3.29
CA PRO A 207 -14.80 -11.39 -3.43
C PRO A 207 -13.71 -10.42 -2.98
N GLN A 208 -13.03 -10.73 -1.90
CA GLN A 208 -11.93 -9.91 -1.39
C GLN A 208 -10.75 -9.85 -2.36
N ARG A 209 -10.36 -10.97 -2.97
CA ARG A 209 -9.26 -11.01 -3.95
C ARG A 209 -9.62 -10.20 -5.19
N LEU A 210 -10.82 -10.38 -5.71
CA LEU A 210 -11.31 -9.63 -6.86
C LEU A 210 -11.30 -8.11 -6.62
N ILE A 211 -11.76 -7.66 -5.45
CA ILE A 211 -11.74 -6.24 -5.08
C ILE A 211 -10.31 -5.69 -5.09
N ILE A 212 -9.36 -6.43 -4.50
CA ILE A 212 -7.96 -6.00 -4.44
C ILE A 212 -7.36 -5.89 -5.83
N ASP A 213 -7.59 -6.88 -6.70
CA ASP A 213 -7.06 -6.89 -8.07
C ASP A 213 -7.65 -5.76 -8.92
N VAL A 214 -8.96 -5.52 -8.83
CA VAL A 214 -9.62 -4.40 -9.51
C VAL A 214 -9.10 -3.07 -8.99
N ALA A 215 -9.03 -2.89 -7.67
CA ALA A 215 -8.56 -1.65 -7.07
C ALA A 215 -7.10 -1.35 -7.43
N GLU A 216 -6.24 -2.37 -7.51
CA GLU A 216 -4.84 -2.22 -7.92
C GLU A 216 -4.71 -1.81 -9.38
N THR A 217 -5.49 -2.43 -10.26
CA THR A 217 -5.51 -2.08 -11.69
C THR A 217 -5.96 -0.63 -11.87
N MET A 218 -7.09 -0.25 -11.28
CA MET A 218 -7.60 1.12 -11.34
C MET A 218 -6.62 2.13 -10.75
N ALA A 219 -5.96 1.83 -9.63
CA ALA A 219 -4.98 2.72 -9.02
C ALA A 219 -3.76 2.94 -9.92
N THR A 220 -3.32 1.91 -10.61
CA THR A 220 -2.20 1.99 -11.57
C THR A 220 -2.58 2.83 -12.78
N GLU A 221 -3.79 2.68 -13.30
CA GLU A 221 -4.33 3.46 -14.42
C GLU A 221 -4.50 4.93 -14.04
N ILE A 222 -5.08 5.22 -12.87
CA ILE A 222 -5.22 6.58 -12.35
C ILE A 222 -3.84 7.25 -12.22
N TYR A 223 -2.85 6.55 -11.67
CA TYR A 223 -1.51 7.11 -11.51
C TYR A 223 -0.82 7.38 -12.86
N ALA A 224 -1.05 6.53 -13.85
CA ALA A 224 -0.50 6.69 -15.20
C ALA A 224 -1.24 7.75 -16.04
N GLU A 225 -2.29 8.38 -15.50
CA GLU A 225 -3.19 9.31 -16.23
C GLU A 225 -3.78 8.68 -17.50
N THR A 226 -3.82 7.34 -17.57
CA THR A 226 -4.47 6.63 -18.67
C THR A 226 -5.97 6.70 -18.46
N ALA A 227 -6.66 7.33 -19.42
CA ALA A 227 -8.12 7.24 -19.46
C ALA A 227 -8.51 5.75 -19.57
N LEU A 228 -9.50 5.33 -18.79
CA LEU A 228 -10.15 4.06 -19.03
C LEU A 228 -10.66 4.10 -20.49
N ASP A 229 -10.05 3.31 -21.38
CA ASP A 229 -10.72 2.97 -22.61
C ASP A 229 -12.02 2.25 -22.21
N ASP A 230 -13.15 2.65 -22.83
CA ASP A 230 -14.48 2.05 -22.60
C ASP A 230 -14.48 0.51 -22.68
N ALA A 231 -13.40 -0.08 -23.20
CA ALA A 231 -13.20 -1.52 -23.34
C ALA A 231 -12.74 -2.23 -22.06
N THR A 232 -12.14 -1.53 -21.09
CA THR A 232 -11.66 -2.15 -19.82
C THR A 232 -12.74 -2.13 -18.72
N CYS A 233 -13.72 -1.26 -18.83
CA CYS A 233 -14.96 -1.29 -18.06
C CYS A 233 -16.01 -2.15 -18.80
N ALA A 234 -15.60 -3.34 -19.28
CA ALA A 234 -16.53 -4.27 -19.87
C ALA A 234 -17.53 -4.74 -18.82
N GLU A 235 -18.79 -4.48 -19.15
CA GLU A 235 -20.01 -4.90 -18.49
C GLU A 235 -20.43 -4.11 -17.25
N ASP A 236 -21.11 -2.99 -17.55
CA ASP A 236 -22.29 -2.51 -16.84
C ASP A 236 -22.22 -2.34 -15.32
N ASP A 237 -21.27 -1.53 -14.79
CA ASP A 237 -21.60 -0.93 -13.54
C ASP A 237 -21.24 0.58 -13.53
N ASN A 238 -22.26 1.40 -13.86
CA ASN A 238 -22.24 2.86 -13.74
C ASN A 238 -21.64 3.34 -12.39
N ALA A 239 -21.65 2.48 -11.40
CA ALA A 239 -21.17 2.73 -10.08
C ALA A 239 -19.65 2.47 -9.92
N THR A 240 -19.03 1.52 -10.66
CA THR A 240 -17.56 1.34 -10.68
C THR A 240 -16.91 2.54 -11.38
N THR A 241 -17.47 2.98 -12.49
CA THR A 241 -17.08 4.21 -13.19
C THR A 241 -17.22 5.44 -12.28
N THR A 242 -18.28 5.51 -11.47
CA THR A 242 -18.46 6.61 -10.49
C THR A 242 -17.37 6.61 -9.41
N VAL A 243 -17.00 5.44 -8.89
CA VAL A 243 -15.91 5.32 -7.90
C VAL A 243 -14.58 5.70 -8.54
N TYR A 244 -14.28 5.23 -9.74
CA TYR A 244 -13.07 5.59 -10.47
C TYR A 244 -12.97 7.11 -10.67
N THR A 245 -14.02 7.75 -11.21
CA THR A 245 -14.05 9.20 -11.44
C THR A 245 -13.88 10.01 -10.14
N LYS A 246 -14.49 9.55 -9.05
CA LYS A 246 -14.36 10.16 -7.73
C LYS A 246 -12.91 10.11 -7.24
N ILE A 247 -12.28 8.95 -7.33
CA ILE A 247 -10.92 8.73 -6.80
C ILE A 247 -9.86 9.33 -7.74
N SER A 248 -10.05 9.30 -9.06
CA SER A 248 -9.14 9.97 -10.01
C SER A 248 -9.06 11.48 -9.78
N GLY A 249 -10.18 12.13 -9.41
CA GLY A 249 -10.18 13.54 -9.01
C GLY A 249 -9.39 13.85 -7.73
N GLU A 250 -8.92 12.85 -7.01
CA GLU A 250 -8.12 12.99 -5.79
C GLU A 250 -6.65 12.59 -5.98
N LEU A 251 -6.23 12.31 -7.23
CA LEU A 251 -4.87 11.85 -7.54
C LEU A 251 -3.81 12.84 -7.02
N GLU A 252 -3.91 14.12 -7.35
CA GLU A 252 -2.94 15.15 -6.91
C GLU A 252 -2.80 15.15 -5.40
N LYS A 253 -3.92 15.09 -4.67
CA LYS A 253 -3.92 15.05 -3.20
C LYS A 253 -3.25 13.78 -2.66
N THR A 254 -3.40 12.66 -3.35
CA THR A 254 -2.79 11.40 -2.94
C THR A 254 -1.29 11.39 -3.22
N GLN A 255 -0.86 12.00 -4.33
CA GLN A 255 0.56 12.21 -4.64
C GLN A 255 1.21 13.13 -3.60
N GLU A 256 0.59 14.27 -3.27
CA GLU A 256 1.08 15.15 -2.19
C GLU A 256 1.18 14.41 -0.86
N LEU A 257 0.19 13.59 -0.53
CA LEU A 257 0.21 12.78 0.70
C LEU A 257 1.38 11.79 0.69
N ALA A 258 1.57 11.04 -0.39
CA ALA A 258 2.67 10.09 -0.53
C ALA A 258 4.03 10.79 -0.41
N ALA A 259 4.25 11.92 -1.10
CA ALA A 259 5.47 12.71 -1.02
C ALA A 259 5.75 13.30 0.38
N ILE A 260 4.70 13.62 1.16
CA ILE A 260 4.87 14.08 2.54
C ILE A 260 5.29 12.92 3.44
N LEU A 261 4.81 11.70 3.19
CA LEU A 261 4.98 10.55 4.08
C LEU A 261 6.33 9.85 3.86
N PHE A 262 6.80 9.78 2.63
CA PHE A 262 7.96 8.96 2.20
C PHE A 262 9.00 9.75 1.43
#